data_1efc22e5b12bac4c6a7ba14d583dc83d
#
_entry.id   1efc22e5b12bac4c6a7ba14d583dc83d
#
_cell.length_a   1.000
_cell.length_b   1.000
_cell.length_c   1.000
_cell.angle_alpha   90.00
_cell.angle_beta   90.00
_cell.angle_gamma   90.00
#
_symmetry.space_group_name_H-M   'P 1'
#
loop_
_entity.id
_entity.type
_entity.pdbx_description
1 polymer ?
#
loop_
_entity_poly.entity_id
_entity_poly.type
_entity_poly.pdbx_seq_one_letter_code
_entity_poly.pdbx_strand_id
1 'polypeptide(L)'
;MNTYGERVKVTIFGESHGPAIGVVLDGVPAGEAVDMDAVRIQMRRRAPGSSDLTTHRSETDDPLVMSGILNGVTTGAPISAIFRNKDQNSAAYHPEIPRPSHADYAATVRFGGHADLRGGGPFSGRLTACLVFAGAVCRQILERRGITITANAVRVGQATGKELNFDMKRAILDARSAGDSVGSELECVVTGVPAGVGGLLFGGMESRIAGMLYAIPGVKGVEFGRGFALAEMRGSEANDPIRLKNGRITMASNNAGGINGGITNGMPLVVRMALRPTPSTACEQPSVDLVTMEETPLRINGRHDPCLAPRAIPVMEAALACCVLDAMLDSAATI
;
A
#
# COMPACT_ATOMS: atom_id res chain seq x y z
N MET A 1 -1.07 13.54 9.96
CA MET A 1 0.27 13.75 9.39
C MET A 1 0.32 13.04 8.06
N ASN A 2 0.83 13.69 7.00
CA ASN A 2 0.87 13.14 5.64
C ASN A 2 2.30 12.81 5.20
N THR A 3 3.23 12.73 6.17
CA THR A 3 4.65 12.42 5.96
C THR A 3 5.00 11.18 6.78
N TYR A 4 5.74 10.27 6.15
CA TYR A 4 6.26 9.04 6.75
C TYR A 4 7.74 8.86 6.39
N GLY A 5 8.53 8.23 7.29
CA GLY A 5 9.95 7.93 7.13
C GLY A 5 10.85 8.83 7.98
N GLU A 6 12.06 8.36 8.23
CA GLU A 6 13.10 9.04 9.04
C GLU A 6 14.18 9.65 8.16
N ARG A 7 14.82 8.86 7.31
CA ARG A 7 15.84 9.26 6.33
C ARG A 7 15.23 9.50 4.96
N VAL A 8 14.39 8.56 4.51
CA VAL A 8 13.64 8.69 3.26
C VAL A 8 12.21 9.04 3.61
N LYS A 9 11.82 10.29 3.42
CA LYS A 9 10.51 10.82 3.79
C LYS A 9 9.59 10.89 2.59
N VAL A 10 8.42 10.26 2.71
CA VAL A 10 7.35 10.32 1.71
C VAL A 10 6.25 11.24 2.24
N THR A 11 6.03 12.36 1.59
CA THR A 11 4.92 13.28 1.88
C THR A 11 3.92 13.22 0.73
N ILE A 12 2.66 12.88 1.04
CA ILE A 12 1.57 12.81 0.04
C ILE A 12 0.56 13.93 0.32
N PHE A 13 0.11 14.61 -0.74
CA PHE A 13 -0.86 15.69 -0.65
C PHE A 13 -1.89 15.63 -1.78
N GLY A 14 -2.97 16.40 -1.61
CA GLY A 14 -4.08 16.51 -2.55
C GLY A 14 -5.26 15.61 -2.20
N GLU A 15 -6.30 15.69 -3.02
CA GLU A 15 -7.59 15.05 -2.83
C GLU A 15 -8.07 14.43 -4.13
N SER A 16 -8.89 13.37 -4.03
CA SER A 16 -9.31 12.58 -5.19
C SER A 16 -9.99 13.40 -6.29
N HIS A 17 -10.79 14.40 -5.91
CA HIS A 17 -11.49 15.30 -6.83
C HIS A 17 -10.96 16.75 -6.76
N GLY A 18 -9.80 16.96 -6.16
CA GLY A 18 -9.02 18.18 -6.32
C GLY A 18 -8.33 18.23 -7.69
N PRO A 19 -7.67 19.33 -8.06
CA PRO A 19 -7.03 19.48 -9.37
C PRO A 19 -5.91 18.48 -9.62
N ALA A 20 -5.21 18.05 -8.58
CA ALA A 20 -4.12 17.07 -8.63
C ALA A 20 -3.90 16.43 -7.26
N ILE A 21 -3.22 15.29 -7.26
CA ILE A 21 -2.54 14.73 -6.11
C ILE A 21 -1.04 14.77 -6.34
N GLY A 22 -0.23 14.74 -5.29
CA GLY A 22 1.22 14.81 -5.45
C GLY A 22 1.99 14.16 -4.32
N VAL A 23 3.27 13.98 -4.58
CA VAL A 23 4.23 13.39 -3.64
C VAL A 23 5.52 14.20 -3.60
N VAL A 24 6.09 14.29 -2.43
CA VAL A 24 7.49 14.71 -2.20
C VAL A 24 8.20 13.52 -1.56
N LEU A 25 9.26 13.05 -2.20
CA LEU A 25 10.16 12.02 -1.72
C LEU A 25 11.50 12.69 -1.40
N ASP A 26 11.79 12.86 -0.12
CA ASP A 26 12.98 13.52 0.39
C ASP A 26 13.97 12.51 0.98
N GLY A 27 15.26 12.87 1.03
CA GLY A 27 16.32 12.05 1.62
C GLY A 27 16.86 10.92 0.72
N VAL A 28 16.48 10.89 -0.56
CA VAL A 28 17.09 9.97 -1.54
C VAL A 28 18.51 10.44 -1.84
N PRO A 29 19.53 9.55 -1.75
CA PRO A 29 20.91 9.93 -2.08
C PRO A 29 21.05 10.50 -3.49
N ALA A 30 21.94 11.46 -3.67
CA ALA A 30 22.31 11.99 -4.98
C ALA A 30 23.08 10.93 -5.79
N GLY A 31 22.97 10.98 -7.12
CA GLY A 31 23.74 10.10 -8.02
C GLY A 31 23.07 8.75 -8.31
N GLU A 32 21.89 8.47 -7.79
CA GLU A 32 21.15 7.25 -8.07
C GLU A 32 20.44 7.35 -9.44
N ALA A 33 20.65 6.38 -10.31
CA ALA A 33 19.98 6.32 -11.60
C ALA A 33 18.48 6.02 -11.43
N VAL A 34 17.63 6.73 -12.18
CA VAL A 34 16.17 6.54 -12.17
C VAL A 34 15.71 6.35 -13.62
N ASP A 35 15.25 5.13 -13.92
CA ASP A 35 14.57 4.82 -15.18
C ASP A 35 13.08 5.19 -15.03
N MET A 36 12.65 6.24 -15.71
CA MET A 36 11.26 6.71 -15.68
C MET A 36 10.30 5.77 -16.42
N ASP A 37 10.76 4.94 -17.35
CA ASP A 37 9.91 3.96 -18.01
C ASP A 37 9.61 2.79 -17.07
N ALA A 38 10.57 2.36 -16.25
CA ALA A 38 10.35 1.42 -15.17
C ALA A 38 9.36 1.99 -14.13
N VAL A 39 9.44 3.28 -13.78
CA VAL A 39 8.45 3.96 -12.93
C VAL A 39 7.07 3.90 -13.57
N ARG A 40 6.92 4.25 -14.84
CA ARG A 40 5.64 4.20 -15.56
C ARG A 40 5.04 2.79 -15.62
N ILE A 41 5.86 1.74 -15.70
CA ILE A 41 5.39 0.35 -15.62
C ILE A 41 4.70 0.10 -14.28
N GLN A 42 5.30 0.50 -13.16
CA GLN A 42 4.68 0.33 -11.83
C GLN A 42 3.39 1.16 -11.70
N MET A 43 3.39 2.38 -12.21
CA MET A 43 2.20 3.23 -12.23
C MET A 43 1.05 2.57 -13.01
N ARG A 44 1.31 2.00 -14.19
CA ARG A 44 0.30 1.26 -14.99
C ARG A 44 -0.25 0.03 -14.27
N ARG A 45 0.57 -0.72 -13.53
CA ARG A 45 0.10 -1.86 -12.71
C ARG A 45 -0.94 -1.43 -11.68
N ARG A 46 -0.79 -0.23 -11.13
CA ARG A 46 -1.70 0.35 -10.14
C ARG A 46 -2.89 1.05 -10.78
N ALA A 47 -2.76 1.62 -11.97
CA ALA A 47 -3.78 2.46 -12.61
C ALA A 47 -5.14 1.74 -12.73
N PRO A 48 -6.27 2.48 -12.62
CA PRO A 48 -7.58 1.91 -12.87
C PRO A 48 -7.75 1.55 -14.35
N GLY A 49 -8.63 0.57 -14.64
CA GLY A 49 -8.90 0.14 -16.02
C GLY A 49 -7.81 -0.73 -16.64
N SER A 50 -6.87 -1.23 -15.83
CA SER A 50 -5.77 -2.08 -16.32
C SER A 50 -6.21 -3.53 -16.64
N SER A 51 -7.37 -3.96 -16.18
CA SER A 51 -7.93 -5.30 -16.44
C SER A 51 -9.44 -5.34 -16.15
N ASP A 52 -10.10 -6.41 -16.60
CA ASP A 52 -11.52 -6.70 -16.30
C ASP A 52 -11.81 -6.92 -14.80
N LEU A 53 -10.78 -7.04 -13.97
CA LEU A 53 -10.90 -7.20 -12.51
C LEU A 53 -10.96 -5.87 -11.76
N THR A 54 -10.80 -4.75 -12.46
CA THR A 54 -10.75 -3.41 -11.89
C THR A 54 -11.88 -2.53 -12.41
N THR A 55 -12.05 -1.35 -11.83
CA THR A 55 -13.03 -0.35 -12.29
C THR A 55 -12.79 0.06 -13.74
N HIS A 56 -13.84 0.44 -14.47
CA HIS A 56 -13.76 1.00 -15.82
C HIS A 56 -13.33 2.48 -15.88
N ARG A 57 -12.98 3.09 -14.74
CA ARG A 57 -12.36 4.42 -14.72
C ARG A 57 -11.03 4.37 -15.47
N SER A 58 -10.69 5.43 -16.21
CA SER A 58 -9.42 5.53 -16.94
C SER A 58 -8.62 6.73 -16.45
N GLU A 59 -7.46 6.47 -15.89
CA GLU A 59 -6.46 7.49 -15.50
C GLU A 59 -5.08 6.98 -15.94
N THR A 60 -4.33 7.79 -16.61
CA THR A 60 -2.99 7.40 -17.11
C THR A 60 -1.96 7.32 -16.00
N ASP A 61 -2.19 8.04 -14.88
CA ASP A 61 -1.27 8.17 -13.75
C ASP A 61 0.17 8.55 -14.16
N ASP A 62 0.29 9.33 -15.26
CA ASP A 62 1.60 9.76 -15.74
C ASP A 62 2.17 10.86 -14.83
N PRO A 63 3.35 10.64 -14.22
CA PRO A 63 3.94 11.57 -13.28
C PRO A 63 4.52 12.80 -14.00
N LEU A 64 4.13 13.98 -13.54
CA LEU A 64 4.84 15.22 -13.88
C LEU A 64 5.87 15.48 -12.79
N VAL A 65 7.13 15.13 -13.07
CA VAL A 65 8.24 15.35 -12.14
C VAL A 65 8.64 16.82 -12.15
N MET A 66 8.67 17.43 -10.98
CA MET A 66 8.93 18.88 -10.80
C MET A 66 10.36 19.16 -10.32
N SER A 67 10.99 18.24 -9.59
CA SER A 67 12.34 18.42 -9.01
C SER A 67 12.98 17.08 -8.66
N GLY A 68 14.27 17.12 -8.32
CA GLY A 68 15.00 16.01 -7.72
C GLY A 68 15.56 14.97 -8.70
N ILE A 69 15.21 15.04 -9.98
CA ILE A 69 15.77 14.17 -11.04
C ILE A 69 16.22 15.04 -12.21
N LEU A 70 17.49 14.88 -12.62
CA LEU A 70 18.08 15.55 -13.77
C LEU A 70 18.80 14.51 -14.65
N ASN A 71 18.45 14.47 -15.94
CA ASN A 71 19.03 13.53 -16.91
C ASN A 71 18.98 12.05 -16.43
N GLY A 72 17.86 11.66 -15.78
CA GLY A 72 17.70 10.29 -15.26
C GLY A 72 18.50 9.96 -14.00
N VAL A 73 19.01 10.97 -13.28
CA VAL A 73 19.80 10.79 -12.06
C VAL A 73 19.27 11.67 -10.94
N THR A 74 19.24 11.16 -9.70
CA THR A 74 18.82 11.93 -8.53
C THR A 74 19.84 13.02 -8.21
N THR A 75 19.35 14.21 -7.85
CA THR A 75 20.20 15.38 -7.56
C THR A 75 20.52 15.56 -6.08
N GLY A 76 19.85 14.80 -5.19
CA GLY A 76 19.90 15.01 -3.73
C GLY A 76 18.88 16.03 -3.23
N ALA A 77 18.28 16.83 -4.11
CA ALA A 77 17.12 17.64 -3.76
C ALA A 77 15.86 16.75 -3.65
N PRO A 78 14.83 17.17 -2.90
CA PRO A 78 13.58 16.43 -2.83
C PRO A 78 12.99 16.14 -4.22
N ILE A 79 12.66 14.89 -4.47
CA ILE A 79 11.96 14.48 -5.71
C ILE A 79 10.49 14.80 -5.52
N SER A 80 9.93 15.64 -6.37
CA SER A 80 8.50 15.95 -6.33
C SER A 80 7.83 15.61 -7.66
N ALA A 81 6.62 15.04 -7.55
CA ALA A 81 5.79 14.74 -8.70
C ALA A 81 4.31 15.03 -8.43
N ILE A 82 3.60 15.45 -9.45
CA ILE A 82 2.15 15.65 -9.40
C ILE A 82 1.44 14.80 -10.45
N PHE A 83 0.20 14.41 -10.14
CA PHE A 83 -0.69 13.62 -10.97
C PHE A 83 -2.01 14.37 -11.13
N ARG A 84 -2.31 14.83 -12.34
CA ARG A 84 -3.56 15.55 -12.63
C ARG A 84 -4.75 14.59 -12.52
N ASN A 85 -5.81 15.03 -11.88
CA ASN A 85 -7.07 14.31 -11.85
C ASN A 85 -7.90 14.71 -13.09
N LYS A 86 -8.23 13.75 -13.95
CA LYS A 86 -8.92 13.99 -15.23
C LYS A 86 -10.34 13.43 -15.25
N ASP A 87 -10.55 12.25 -14.67
CA ASP A 87 -11.85 11.54 -14.71
C ASP A 87 -12.55 11.66 -13.34
N GLN A 88 -13.23 12.79 -13.11
CA GLN A 88 -13.95 13.11 -11.87
C GLN A 88 -15.46 13.10 -12.12
N ASN A 89 -16.21 12.29 -11.35
CA ASN A 89 -17.66 12.34 -11.31
C ASN A 89 -18.12 12.63 -9.88
N SER A 90 -18.20 13.91 -9.55
CA SER A 90 -18.57 14.37 -8.21
C SER A 90 -20.07 14.26 -7.93
N ALA A 91 -20.91 14.20 -8.96
CA ALA A 91 -22.37 14.13 -8.81
C ALA A 91 -22.88 12.81 -8.21
N ALA A 92 -22.04 11.77 -8.21
CA ALA A 92 -22.39 10.47 -7.63
C ALA A 92 -22.21 10.40 -6.09
N TYR A 93 -21.76 11.48 -5.46
CA TYR A 93 -21.45 11.51 -4.03
C TYR A 93 -22.38 12.48 -3.32
N HIS A 94 -22.99 12.01 -2.22
CA HIS A 94 -23.88 12.74 -1.33
C HIS A 94 -23.14 12.97 0.00
N PRO A 95 -22.47 14.12 0.20
CA PRO A 95 -21.64 14.34 1.39
C PRO A 95 -22.47 14.34 2.69
N GLU A 96 -23.76 14.65 2.60
CA GLU A 96 -24.72 14.60 3.70
C GLU A 96 -25.08 13.17 4.13
N ILE A 97 -24.93 12.16 3.25
CA ILE A 97 -25.24 10.75 3.54
C ILE A 97 -23.95 9.93 3.53
N PRO A 98 -23.30 9.71 4.68
CA PRO A 98 -22.03 9.03 4.74
C PRO A 98 -22.13 7.56 4.32
N ARG A 99 -21.17 7.11 3.53
CA ARG A 99 -21.07 5.70 3.12
C ARG A 99 -20.74 4.82 4.32
N PRO A 100 -21.46 3.73 4.54
CA PRO A 100 -21.15 2.79 5.61
C PRO A 100 -19.70 2.31 5.53
N SER A 101 -19.01 2.34 6.67
CA SER A 101 -17.60 1.91 6.79
C SER A 101 -16.58 2.68 5.93
N HIS A 102 -16.96 3.76 5.23
CA HIS A 102 -16.01 4.72 4.66
C HIS A 102 -15.59 5.76 5.72
N ALA A 103 -14.63 6.61 5.37
CA ALA A 103 -14.17 7.68 6.27
C ALA A 103 -15.14 8.86 6.39
N ASP A 104 -16.22 8.91 5.60
CA ASP A 104 -17.08 10.09 5.42
C ASP A 104 -17.59 10.65 6.76
N TYR A 105 -18.24 9.84 7.58
CA TYR A 105 -18.74 10.28 8.90
C TYR A 105 -17.61 10.71 9.83
N ALA A 106 -16.57 9.87 9.95
CA ALA A 106 -15.44 10.17 10.84
C ALA A 106 -14.70 11.45 10.44
N ALA A 107 -14.57 11.69 9.12
CA ALA A 107 -13.96 12.90 8.59
C ALA A 107 -14.84 14.13 8.81
N THR A 108 -16.16 14.01 8.62
CA THR A 108 -17.11 15.09 8.90
C THR A 108 -16.99 15.54 10.35
N VAL A 109 -16.97 14.61 11.30
CA VAL A 109 -16.79 14.90 12.74
C VAL A 109 -15.41 15.50 13.01
N ARG A 110 -14.35 14.88 12.51
CA ARG A 110 -12.97 15.30 12.77
C ARG A 110 -12.65 16.70 12.27
N PHE A 111 -13.17 17.05 11.09
CA PHE A 111 -12.85 18.29 10.40
C PHE A 111 -14.01 19.31 10.42
N GLY A 112 -15.04 19.09 11.26
CA GLY A 112 -16.16 20.02 11.42
C GLY A 112 -16.91 20.30 10.13
N GLY A 113 -17.01 19.30 9.22
CA GLY A 113 -17.69 19.44 7.93
C GLY A 113 -16.86 20.10 6.82
N HIS A 114 -15.59 20.48 7.07
CA HIS A 114 -14.75 21.21 6.10
C HIS A 114 -13.91 20.30 5.18
N ALA A 115 -13.95 18.97 5.36
CA ALA A 115 -13.21 18.05 4.51
C ALA A 115 -13.83 17.94 3.10
N ASP A 116 -13.02 17.95 2.06
CA ASP A 116 -13.49 17.60 0.71
C ASP A 116 -13.63 16.07 0.60
N LEU A 117 -14.87 15.57 0.71
CA LEU A 117 -15.18 14.14 0.67
C LEU A 117 -15.54 13.63 -0.72
N ARG A 118 -15.53 14.49 -1.75
CA ARG A 118 -15.81 14.09 -3.13
C ARG A 118 -14.82 13.02 -3.60
N GLY A 119 -15.31 11.91 -4.13
CA GLY A 119 -14.48 10.76 -4.53
C GLY A 119 -13.68 10.11 -3.39
N GLY A 120 -14.05 10.40 -2.13
CA GLY A 120 -13.34 9.97 -0.93
C GLY A 120 -12.23 10.91 -0.49
N GLY A 121 -12.02 12.04 -1.19
CA GLY A 121 -11.08 13.10 -0.82
C GLY A 121 -9.67 12.59 -0.50
N PRO A 122 -9.11 12.98 0.67
CA PRO A 122 -7.79 12.53 1.12
C PRO A 122 -7.76 11.07 1.58
N PHE A 123 -8.92 10.42 1.76
CA PHE A 123 -9.03 9.00 2.15
C PHE A 123 -9.16 8.06 0.96
N SER A 124 -9.13 8.59 -0.25
CA SER A 124 -9.29 7.83 -1.48
C SER A 124 -8.08 6.95 -1.78
N GLY A 125 -8.32 5.74 -2.29
CA GLY A 125 -7.28 4.90 -2.88
C GLY A 125 -6.52 5.56 -4.05
N ARG A 126 -7.02 6.68 -4.59
CA ARG A 126 -6.34 7.51 -5.61
C ARG A 126 -4.95 7.97 -5.16
N LEU A 127 -4.80 8.32 -3.87
CA LEU A 127 -3.55 8.82 -3.31
C LEU A 127 -2.43 7.78 -3.32
N THR A 128 -2.76 6.50 -3.44
CA THR A 128 -1.76 5.43 -3.56
C THR A 128 -0.92 5.52 -4.84
N ALA A 129 -1.34 6.28 -5.87
CA ALA A 129 -0.50 6.57 -7.03
C ALA A 129 0.80 7.30 -6.64
N CYS A 130 0.69 8.22 -5.68
CA CYS A 130 1.82 8.93 -5.11
C CYS A 130 2.81 7.98 -4.41
N LEU A 131 2.29 7.02 -3.63
CA LEU A 131 3.11 6.02 -2.96
C LEU A 131 3.80 5.09 -3.97
N VAL A 132 3.09 4.67 -5.04
CA VAL A 132 3.68 3.82 -6.08
C VAL A 132 4.80 4.54 -6.83
N PHE A 133 4.67 5.83 -7.11
CA PHE A 133 5.75 6.62 -7.68
C PHE A 133 7.00 6.63 -6.78
N ALA A 134 6.83 6.98 -5.50
CA ALA A 134 7.93 7.02 -4.53
C ALA A 134 8.58 5.63 -4.39
N GLY A 135 7.77 4.58 -4.23
CA GLY A 135 8.25 3.20 -4.13
C GLY A 135 8.95 2.71 -5.38
N ALA A 136 8.51 3.10 -6.58
CA ALA A 136 9.17 2.73 -7.83
C ALA A 136 10.58 3.34 -7.96
N VAL A 137 10.80 4.54 -7.44
CA VAL A 137 12.15 5.14 -7.33
C VAL A 137 12.98 4.38 -6.30
N CYS A 138 12.46 4.17 -5.08
CA CYS A 138 13.15 3.43 -4.02
C CYS A 138 13.52 2.00 -4.43
N ARG A 139 12.61 1.31 -5.13
CA ARG A 139 12.79 -0.05 -5.62
C ARG A 139 14.00 -0.18 -6.54
N GLN A 140 14.20 0.73 -7.49
CA GLN A 140 15.35 0.69 -8.39
C GLN A 140 16.69 0.83 -7.64
N ILE A 141 16.72 1.63 -6.59
CA ILE A 141 17.89 1.77 -5.72
C ILE A 141 18.17 0.46 -4.98
N LEU A 142 17.12 -0.18 -4.46
CA LEU A 142 17.20 -1.47 -3.76
C LEU A 142 17.61 -2.61 -4.68
N GLU A 143 17.08 -2.68 -5.90
CA GLU A 143 17.41 -3.70 -6.89
C GLU A 143 18.90 -3.66 -7.26
N ARG A 144 19.51 -2.47 -7.41
CA ARG A 144 20.95 -2.34 -7.61
C ARG A 144 21.80 -2.82 -6.42
N ARG A 145 21.20 -2.90 -5.24
CA ARG A 145 21.81 -3.46 -4.01
C ARG A 145 21.48 -4.94 -3.81
N GLY A 146 20.88 -5.60 -4.82
CA GLY A 146 20.53 -7.02 -4.78
C GLY A 146 19.27 -7.34 -3.95
N ILE A 147 18.45 -6.34 -3.64
CA ILE A 147 17.20 -6.52 -2.88
C ILE A 147 16.03 -6.57 -3.87
N THR A 148 15.19 -7.61 -3.75
CA THR A 148 14.00 -7.78 -4.59
C THR A 148 12.74 -7.78 -3.72
N ILE A 149 11.66 -7.23 -4.27
CA ILE A 149 10.36 -7.08 -3.59
C ILE A 149 9.29 -7.62 -4.52
N THR A 150 8.52 -8.59 -4.06
CA THR A 150 7.45 -9.21 -4.84
C THR A 150 6.23 -9.44 -3.97
N ALA A 151 5.08 -8.92 -4.38
CA ALA A 151 3.80 -9.14 -3.72
C ALA A 151 2.83 -9.90 -4.61
N ASN A 152 1.99 -10.75 -3.99
CA ASN A 152 0.93 -11.51 -4.64
C ASN A 152 -0.34 -11.52 -3.80
N ALA A 153 -1.49 -11.74 -4.44
CA ALA A 153 -2.71 -12.07 -3.74
C ALA A 153 -2.68 -13.55 -3.32
N VAL A 154 -2.84 -13.81 -2.03
CA VAL A 154 -2.87 -15.18 -1.47
C VAL A 154 -4.27 -15.62 -1.08
N ARG A 155 -5.21 -14.68 -0.99
CA ARG A 155 -6.64 -14.94 -0.74
C ARG A 155 -7.51 -13.85 -1.37
N VAL A 156 -8.66 -14.28 -1.91
CA VAL A 156 -9.77 -13.40 -2.29
C VAL A 156 -11.07 -14.09 -1.86
N GLY A 157 -11.78 -13.50 -0.92
CA GLY A 157 -12.92 -14.16 -0.27
C GLY A 157 -12.50 -15.50 0.34
N GLN A 158 -13.09 -16.59 -0.13
CA GLN A 158 -12.76 -17.95 0.31
C GLN A 158 -11.69 -18.63 -0.58
N ALA A 159 -11.41 -18.08 -1.77
CA ALA A 159 -10.44 -18.64 -2.68
C ALA A 159 -9.00 -18.31 -2.22
N THR A 160 -8.11 -19.30 -2.25
CA THR A 160 -6.70 -19.17 -1.81
C THR A 160 -5.73 -19.66 -2.89
N GLY A 161 -4.47 -19.23 -2.80
CA GLY A 161 -3.39 -19.64 -3.71
C GLY A 161 -2.10 -18.91 -3.43
N LYS A 162 -1.09 -19.09 -4.29
CA LYS A 162 0.20 -18.39 -4.20
C LYS A 162 0.26 -17.11 -5.03
N GLU A 163 -0.70 -16.95 -5.93
CA GLU A 163 -0.84 -15.79 -6.81
C GLU A 163 -2.31 -15.65 -7.21
N LEU A 164 -2.67 -14.57 -7.87
CA LEU A 164 -4.03 -14.29 -8.32
C LEU A 164 -4.48 -15.33 -9.37
N ASN A 165 -4.96 -16.46 -8.90
CA ASN A 165 -5.37 -17.62 -9.70
C ASN A 165 -6.79 -17.49 -10.26
N PHE A 166 -7.26 -18.53 -10.98
CA PHE A 166 -8.57 -18.55 -11.61
C PHE A 166 -9.72 -18.42 -10.60
N ASP A 167 -9.68 -19.13 -9.48
CA ASP A 167 -10.77 -19.11 -8.48
C ASP A 167 -10.87 -17.75 -7.80
N MET A 168 -9.74 -17.11 -7.51
CA MET A 168 -9.70 -15.74 -6.98
C MET A 168 -10.26 -14.73 -7.99
N LYS A 169 -9.90 -14.84 -9.27
CA LYS A 169 -10.44 -13.99 -10.36
C LYS A 169 -11.95 -14.18 -10.49
N ARG A 170 -12.43 -15.43 -10.41
CA ARG A 170 -13.84 -15.73 -10.42
C ARG A 170 -14.57 -15.10 -9.23
N ALA A 171 -14.03 -15.21 -8.01
CA ALA A 171 -14.63 -14.58 -6.83
C ALA A 171 -14.76 -13.04 -6.97
N ILE A 172 -13.82 -12.38 -7.64
CA ILE A 172 -13.91 -10.95 -7.96
C ILE A 172 -15.04 -10.66 -8.94
N LEU A 173 -15.14 -11.46 -10.00
CA LEU A 173 -16.17 -11.29 -11.04
C LEU A 173 -17.57 -11.60 -10.51
N ASP A 174 -17.70 -12.60 -9.66
CA ASP A 174 -18.97 -12.98 -9.00
C ASP A 174 -19.44 -11.83 -8.07
N ALA A 175 -18.54 -11.27 -7.26
CA ALA A 175 -18.86 -10.10 -6.44
C ALA A 175 -19.30 -8.91 -7.30
N ARG A 176 -18.60 -8.64 -8.41
CA ARG A 176 -18.95 -7.57 -9.36
C ARG A 176 -20.34 -7.77 -9.96
N SER A 177 -20.67 -9.00 -10.40
CA SER A 177 -21.97 -9.31 -11.00
C SER A 177 -23.12 -9.17 -10.00
N ALA A 178 -22.86 -9.38 -8.72
CA ALA A 178 -23.79 -9.14 -7.62
C ALA A 178 -23.91 -7.65 -7.21
N GLY A 179 -23.13 -6.74 -7.83
CA GLY A 179 -23.07 -5.33 -7.43
C GLY A 179 -22.40 -5.12 -6.06
N ASP A 180 -21.64 -6.08 -5.59
CA ASP A 180 -20.98 -6.13 -4.29
C ASP A 180 -19.46 -6.09 -4.43
N SER A 181 -18.74 -6.27 -3.33
CA SER A 181 -17.29 -6.30 -3.25
C SER A 181 -16.79 -7.43 -2.36
N VAL A 182 -15.54 -7.85 -2.56
CA VAL A 182 -14.91 -8.94 -1.81
C VAL A 182 -13.56 -8.50 -1.24
N GLY A 183 -13.28 -8.95 -0.01
CA GLY A 183 -12.01 -8.72 0.68
C GLY A 183 -10.90 -9.62 0.15
N SER A 184 -9.66 -9.29 0.53
CA SER A 184 -8.48 -10.02 0.05
C SER A 184 -7.33 -9.97 1.04
N GLU A 185 -6.38 -10.90 0.86
CA GLU A 185 -5.11 -10.94 1.59
C GLU A 185 -3.98 -10.95 0.57
N LEU A 186 -2.99 -10.08 0.78
CA LEU A 186 -1.76 -10.03 0.00
C LEU A 186 -0.59 -10.47 0.85
N GLU A 187 0.38 -11.16 0.22
CA GLU A 187 1.67 -11.46 0.80
C GLU A 187 2.78 -10.78 -0.02
N CYS A 188 3.71 -10.14 0.67
CA CYS A 188 4.91 -9.58 0.08
C CYS A 188 6.15 -10.23 0.67
N VAL A 189 7.07 -10.64 -0.20
CA VAL A 189 8.36 -11.19 0.16
C VAL A 189 9.45 -10.23 -0.31
N VAL A 190 10.32 -9.83 0.63
CA VAL A 190 11.51 -9.03 0.34
C VAL A 190 12.75 -9.90 0.58
N THR A 191 13.58 -10.06 -0.43
CA THR A 191 14.82 -10.84 -0.33
C THR A 191 16.05 -9.95 -0.50
N GLY A 192 17.17 -10.39 0.04
CA GLY A 192 18.46 -9.69 -0.11
C GLY A 192 18.72 -8.60 0.94
N VAL A 193 17.80 -8.34 1.87
CA VAL A 193 18.04 -7.42 2.97
C VAL A 193 19.07 -8.05 3.92
N PRO A 194 20.20 -7.38 4.22
CA PRO A 194 21.20 -7.91 5.13
C PRO A 194 20.67 -8.01 6.57
N ALA A 195 21.26 -8.85 7.38
CA ALA A 195 21.01 -8.84 8.83
C ALA A 195 21.48 -7.53 9.44
N GLY A 196 20.77 -7.03 10.46
CA GLY A 196 21.16 -5.82 11.20
C GLY A 196 20.45 -4.53 10.75
N VAL A 197 19.51 -4.58 9.82
CA VAL A 197 18.71 -3.41 9.40
C VAL A 197 17.48 -3.27 10.30
N GLY A 198 17.19 -2.06 10.72
CA GLY A 198 16.06 -1.74 11.60
C GLY A 198 16.49 -1.09 12.91
N GLY A 199 15.64 -1.14 13.90
CA GLY A 199 15.88 -0.48 15.19
C GLY A 199 15.17 -1.17 16.34
N LEU A 200 15.33 -0.59 17.52
CA LEU A 200 14.73 -1.10 18.75
C LEU A 200 13.32 -0.54 18.94
N LEU A 201 12.45 -1.31 19.60
CA LEU A 201 11.11 -0.90 20.02
C LEU A 201 10.32 -0.20 18.88
N PHE A 202 10.02 1.07 19.04
CA PHE A 202 9.20 1.85 18.11
C PHE A 202 9.85 2.06 16.73
N GLY A 203 11.19 1.99 16.66
CA GLY A 203 11.95 2.06 15.41
C GLY A 203 12.14 0.73 14.70
N GLY A 204 11.58 -0.37 15.23
CA GLY A 204 11.68 -1.70 14.64
C GLY A 204 11.05 -1.82 13.27
N MET A 205 11.56 -2.77 12.47
CA MET A 205 11.08 -3.01 11.10
C MET A 205 9.59 -3.32 11.04
N GLU A 206 9.07 -4.13 11.99
CA GLU A 206 7.64 -4.42 12.04
C GLU A 206 6.81 -3.15 12.26
N SER A 207 7.24 -2.28 13.18
CA SER A 207 6.55 -1.01 13.45
C SER A 207 6.56 -0.08 12.25
N ARG A 208 7.71 0.04 11.57
CA ARG A 208 7.87 0.87 10.35
C ARG A 208 7.00 0.32 9.23
N ILE A 209 7.10 -0.95 8.91
CA ILE A 209 6.34 -1.57 7.82
C ILE A 209 4.84 -1.55 8.11
N ALA A 210 4.41 -1.95 9.31
CA ALA A 210 2.99 -1.94 9.68
C ALA A 210 2.40 -0.52 9.62
N GLY A 211 3.11 0.49 10.14
CA GLY A 211 2.68 1.89 10.08
C GLY A 211 2.46 2.40 8.65
N MET A 212 3.35 2.06 7.73
CA MET A 212 3.20 2.40 6.31
C MET A 212 2.04 1.64 5.66
N LEU A 213 1.90 0.33 5.94
CA LEU A 213 0.84 -0.47 5.34
C LEU A 213 -0.55 -0.05 5.84
N TYR A 214 -0.71 0.28 7.12
CA TYR A 214 -1.98 0.80 7.66
C TYR A 214 -2.36 2.19 7.10
N ALA A 215 -1.41 2.94 6.54
CA ALA A 215 -1.71 4.18 5.81
C ALA A 215 -2.35 3.93 4.44
N ILE A 216 -2.28 2.71 3.90
CA ILE A 216 -2.93 2.34 2.63
C ILE A 216 -4.44 2.19 2.89
N PRO A 217 -5.31 2.93 2.16
CA PRO A 217 -6.75 2.82 2.33
C PRO A 217 -7.26 1.39 2.14
N GLY A 218 -8.04 0.91 3.10
CA GLY A 218 -8.63 -0.43 3.06
C GLY A 218 -7.86 -1.52 3.81
N VAL A 219 -6.63 -1.26 4.24
CA VAL A 219 -5.87 -2.21 5.09
C VAL A 219 -6.48 -2.29 6.48
N LYS A 220 -6.67 -3.52 6.98
CA LYS A 220 -7.28 -3.82 8.29
C LYS A 220 -6.50 -4.83 9.12
N GLY A 221 -5.50 -5.49 8.54
CA GLY A 221 -4.62 -6.42 9.24
C GLY A 221 -3.24 -6.41 8.60
N VAL A 222 -2.20 -6.55 9.42
CA VAL A 222 -0.81 -6.73 9.00
C VAL A 222 -0.19 -7.78 9.91
N GLU A 223 0.52 -8.74 9.33
CA GLU A 223 1.27 -9.75 10.09
C GLU A 223 2.60 -10.09 9.41
N PHE A 224 3.51 -10.63 10.19
CA PHE A 224 4.88 -10.98 9.79
C PHE A 224 5.13 -12.45 9.99
N GLY A 225 5.75 -13.11 9.01
CA GLY A 225 6.03 -14.54 9.05
C GLY A 225 4.77 -15.38 9.25
N ARG A 226 4.71 -16.15 10.31
CA ARG A 226 3.52 -16.96 10.68
C ARG A 226 2.39 -16.11 11.29
N GLY A 227 2.68 -14.87 11.70
CA GLY A 227 1.70 -13.94 12.23
C GLY A 227 0.86 -14.52 13.37
N PHE A 228 -0.46 -14.45 13.28
CA PHE A 228 -1.37 -14.97 14.30
C PHE A 228 -1.28 -16.48 14.52
N ALA A 229 -0.82 -17.26 13.53
CA ALA A 229 -0.64 -18.71 13.69
C ALA A 229 0.45 -19.06 14.74
N LEU A 230 1.33 -18.13 15.11
CA LEU A 230 2.29 -18.33 16.21
C LEU A 230 1.60 -18.55 17.55
N ALA A 231 0.39 -18.03 17.76
CA ALA A 231 -0.36 -18.22 19.00
C ALA A 231 -0.81 -19.68 19.23
N GLU A 232 -0.84 -20.49 18.17
CA GLU A 232 -1.21 -21.90 18.20
C GLU A 232 0.02 -22.84 18.35
N MET A 233 1.25 -22.27 18.27
CA MET A 233 2.49 -23.02 18.24
C MET A 233 3.17 -23.10 19.63
N ARG A 234 3.91 -24.16 19.86
CA ARG A 234 4.84 -24.24 20.99
C ARG A 234 6.15 -23.52 20.63
N GLY A 235 6.85 -22.96 21.61
CA GLY A 235 8.10 -22.24 21.40
C GLY A 235 9.16 -23.04 20.60
N SER A 236 9.29 -24.34 20.89
CA SER A 236 10.20 -25.23 20.16
C SER A 236 9.86 -25.45 18.68
N GLU A 237 8.60 -25.25 18.29
CA GLU A 237 8.10 -25.33 16.90
C GLU A 237 8.17 -23.97 16.21
N ALA A 238 7.90 -22.89 16.95
CA ALA A 238 7.90 -21.53 16.46
C ALA A 238 9.29 -20.96 16.22
N ASN A 239 10.28 -21.37 17.05
CA ASN A 239 11.65 -20.86 16.95
C ASN A 239 12.29 -21.26 15.63
N ASP A 240 12.99 -20.29 15.00
CA ASP A 240 13.76 -20.50 13.78
C ASP A 240 15.21 -20.91 14.13
N PRO A 241 15.60 -22.20 14.01
CA PRO A 241 16.92 -22.66 14.45
C PRO A 241 18.04 -22.02 13.62
N ILE A 242 19.02 -21.43 14.31
CA ILE A 242 20.20 -20.84 13.67
C ILE A 242 21.10 -21.95 13.13
N ARG A 243 21.61 -21.79 11.92
CA ARG A 243 22.46 -22.74 11.20
C ARG A 243 23.67 -22.04 10.58
N LEU A 244 24.74 -22.78 10.43
CA LEU A 244 25.89 -22.38 9.64
C LEU A 244 25.84 -23.12 8.28
N LYS A 245 25.71 -22.41 7.18
CA LYS A 245 25.70 -22.97 5.83
C LYS A 245 26.72 -22.21 4.95
N ASN A 246 27.71 -22.94 4.46
CA ASN A 246 28.78 -22.37 3.62
C ASN A 246 29.47 -21.15 4.25
N GLY A 247 29.76 -21.21 5.55
CA GLY A 247 30.40 -20.13 6.30
C GLY A 247 29.49 -18.92 6.61
N ARG A 248 28.20 -19.00 6.31
CA ARG A 248 27.21 -17.93 6.57
C ARG A 248 26.17 -18.39 7.56
N ILE A 249 25.80 -17.50 8.46
CA ILE A 249 24.66 -17.71 9.39
C ILE A 249 23.36 -17.62 8.60
N THR A 250 22.46 -18.55 8.82
CA THR A 250 21.10 -18.59 8.27
C THR A 250 20.16 -19.27 9.28
N MET A 251 18.85 -19.26 9.03
CA MET A 251 17.85 -19.96 9.81
C MET A 251 17.30 -21.17 9.03
N ALA A 252 16.95 -22.24 9.75
CA ALA A 252 16.38 -23.44 9.16
C ALA A 252 14.91 -23.28 8.74
N SER A 253 14.21 -22.33 9.35
CA SER A 253 12.83 -21.92 9.06
C SER A 253 12.75 -20.40 9.08
N ASN A 254 11.57 -19.84 8.81
CA ASN A 254 11.35 -18.39 8.79
C ASN A 254 9.97 -18.04 9.38
N ASN A 255 9.66 -18.58 10.54
CA ASN A 255 8.41 -18.33 11.25
C ASN A 255 8.29 -16.87 11.71
N ALA A 256 9.44 -16.26 12.08
CA ALA A 256 9.52 -14.85 12.46
C ALA A 256 9.40 -13.88 11.26
N GLY A 257 9.41 -14.37 9.99
CA GLY A 257 9.30 -13.52 8.83
C GLY A 257 10.50 -12.62 8.57
N GLY A 258 11.71 -13.04 8.97
CA GLY A 258 12.96 -12.33 8.69
C GLY A 258 13.32 -11.23 9.69
N ILE A 259 12.56 -11.04 10.76
CA ILE A 259 12.74 -9.97 11.73
C ILE A 259 12.72 -10.55 13.15
N ASN A 260 13.72 -10.19 13.96
CA ASN A 260 13.79 -10.55 15.36
C ASN A 260 14.11 -9.29 16.18
N GLY A 261 13.26 -8.96 17.15
CA GLY A 261 13.45 -7.78 18.01
C GLY A 261 13.48 -6.44 17.27
N GLY A 262 12.77 -6.34 16.14
CA GLY A 262 12.74 -5.13 15.32
C GLY A 262 13.86 -5.03 14.28
N ILE A 263 14.74 -6.04 14.19
CA ILE A 263 15.95 -6.01 13.36
C ILE A 263 15.92 -7.20 12.40
N THR A 264 16.31 -6.97 11.15
CA THR A 264 16.39 -8.03 10.12
C THR A 264 17.46 -9.07 10.48
N ASN A 265 17.19 -10.34 10.20
CA ASN A 265 18.08 -11.44 10.49
C ASN A 265 18.75 -12.05 9.24
N GLY A 266 18.55 -11.43 8.05
CA GLY A 266 19.11 -11.90 6.78
C GLY A 266 18.23 -12.92 6.03
N MET A 267 17.16 -13.42 6.66
CA MET A 267 16.13 -14.21 5.98
C MET A 267 15.19 -13.29 5.17
N PRO A 268 14.42 -13.82 4.21
CA PRO A 268 13.40 -13.04 3.53
C PRO A 268 12.43 -12.38 4.50
N LEU A 269 12.13 -11.10 4.30
CA LEU A 269 11.02 -10.46 5.01
C LEU A 269 9.72 -10.97 4.41
N VAL A 270 8.87 -11.58 5.22
CA VAL A 270 7.55 -12.09 4.80
C VAL A 270 6.49 -11.29 5.54
N VAL A 271 5.70 -10.54 4.78
CA VAL A 271 4.68 -9.64 5.32
C VAL A 271 3.35 -9.93 4.64
N ARG A 272 2.28 -10.07 5.40
CA ARG A 272 0.91 -10.20 4.88
C ARG A 272 0.06 -9.03 5.32
N MET A 273 -0.87 -8.62 4.45
CA MET A 273 -1.87 -7.60 4.79
C MET A 273 -3.27 -8.02 4.34
N ALA A 274 -4.26 -7.77 5.19
CA ALA A 274 -5.65 -7.96 4.90
C ALA A 274 -6.29 -6.65 4.41
N LEU A 275 -6.94 -6.72 3.26
CA LEU A 275 -7.72 -5.65 2.65
C LEU A 275 -9.21 -5.95 2.83
N ARG A 276 -9.94 -4.98 3.37
CA ARG A 276 -11.40 -5.06 3.47
C ARG A 276 -12.05 -5.03 2.08
N PRO A 277 -13.29 -5.51 1.95
CA PRO A 277 -14.11 -5.22 0.78
C PRO A 277 -14.27 -3.71 0.58
N THR A 278 -14.38 -3.27 -0.66
CA THR A 278 -14.65 -1.86 -0.99
C THR A 278 -15.98 -1.44 -0.38
N PRO A 279 -16.04 -0.36 0.43
CA PRO A 279 -17.29 0.02 1.11
C PRO A 279 -18.33 0.62 0.18
N SER A 280 -17.91 1.09 -1.00
CA SER A 280 -18.81 1.62 -2.02
C SER A 280 -19.30 0.47 -2.90
N THR A 281 -20.54 0.02 -2.67
CA THR A 281 -21.20 -1.05 -3.43
C THR A 281 -22.51 -0.56 -4.03
N ALA A 282 -23.01 -1.26 -5.06
CA ALA A 282 -24.32 -0.99 -5.64
C ALA A 282 -25.47 -1.63 -4.82
N CYS A 283 -25.15 -2.46 -3.83
CA CYS A 283 -26.10 -2.97 -2.87
C CYS A 283 -26.62 -1.82 -1.97
N GLU A 284 -27.92 -1.79 -1.75
CA GLU A 284 -28.53 -0.84 -0.82
C GLU A 284 -28.07 -1.13 0.62
N GLN A 285 -27.66 -0.07 1.31
CA GLN A 285 -27.17 -0.14 2.69
C GLN A 285 -27.85 0.93 3.54
N PRO A 286 -28.13 0.67 4.83
CA PRO A 286 -28.63 1.71 5.73
C PRO A 286 -27.54 2.76 5.99
N SER A 287 -27.95 4.02 6.03
CA SER A 287 -27.13 5.17 6.41
C SER A 287 -28.00 6.18 7.15
N VAL A 288 -27.47 7.36 7.43
CA VAL A 288 -28.15 8.48 8.07
C VAL A 288 -27.91 9.75 7.26
N ASP A 289 -28.93 10.51 6.99
CA ASP A 289 -28.79 11.88 6.52
C ASP A 289 -28.36 12.78 7.69
N LEU A 290 -27.15 13.32 7.62
CA LEU A 290 -26.55 14.13 8.69
C LEU A 290 -27.18 15.52 8.84
N VAL A 291 -28.02 15.95 7.89
CA VAL A 291 -28.73 17.23 7.94
C VAL A 291 -30.09 17.05 8.61
N THR A 292 -30.87 16.07 8.16
CA THR A 292 -32.20 15.80 8.72
C THR A 292 -32.13 14.94 9.98
N MET A 293 -31.03 14.25 10.25
CA MET A 293 -30.85 13.28 11.34
C MET A 293 -31.83 12.10 11.25
N GLU A 294 -32.14 11.65 10.03
CA GLU A 294 -33.05 10.54 9.78
C GLU A 294 -32.30 9.37 9.13
N GLU A 295 -32.70 8.15 9.48
CA GLU A 295 -32.20 6.95 8.78
C GLU A 295 -32.67 6.96 7.32
N THR A 296 -31.74 6.71 6.40
CA THR A 296 -32.01 6.72 4.97
C THR A 296 -31.27 5.58 4.26
N PRO A 297 -31.88 4.90 3.27
CA PRO A 297 -31.18 3.95 2.46
C PRO A 297 -30.19 4.66 1.54
N LEU A 298 -29.00 4.10 1.40
CA LEU A 298 -27.96 4.57 0.48
C LEU A 298 -27.62 3.47 -0.53
N ARG A 299 -27.66 3.83 -1.81
CA ARG A 299 -27.16 3.02 -2.91
C ARG A 299 -26.12 3.82 -3.68
N ILE A 300 -24.93 3.27 -3.83
CA ILE A 300 -23.83 3.98 -4.48
C ILE A 300 -23.70 3.51 -5.93
N ASN A 301 -24.22 4.32 -6.86
CA ASN A 301 -24.11 4.07 -8.29
C ASN A 301 -22.80 4.66 -8.82
N GLY A 302 -21.66 3.97 -8.54
CA GLY A 302 -20.34 4.45 -8.91
C GLY A 302 -19.48 3.37 -9.59
N ARG A 303 -18.37 3.81 -10.18
CA ARG A 303 -17.36 2.92 -10.78
C ARG A 303 -16.33 2.54 -9.71
N HIS A 304 -16.64 1.52 -8.90
CA HIS A 304 -15.77 1.07 -7.81
C HIS A 304 -15.09 -0.26 -8.14
N ASP A 305 -13.94 -0.51 -7.56
CA ASP A 305 -13.26 -1.79 -7.68
C ASP A 305 -14.04 -2.86 -6.89
N PRO A 306 -14.40 -3.99 -7.49
CA PRO A 306 -15.06 -5.09 -6.77
C PRO A 306 -14.11 -5.76 -5.77
N CYS A 307 -12.79 -5.63 -5.97
CA CYS A 307 -11.76 -6.09 -5.07
C CYS A 307 -10.53 -5.19 -5.18
N LEU A 308 -9.92 -4.86 -4.05
CA LEU A 308 -8.75 -3.98 -4.01
C LEU A 308 -7.45 -4.69 -4.42
N ALA A 309 -7.37 -6.04 -4.32
CA ALA A 309 -6.15 -6.81 -4.50
C ALA A 309 -5.37 -6.50 -5.78
N PRO A 310 -5.97 -6.49 -7.00
CA PRO A 310 -5.21 -6.31 -8.22
C PRO A 310 -4.40 -5.01 -8.25
N ARG A 311 -4.98 -3.94 -7.70
CA ARG A 311 -4.34 -2.62 -7.64
C ARG A 311 -3.49 -2.41 -6.40
N ALA A 312 -3.76 -3.14 -5.32
CA ALA A 312 -3.03 -3.03 -4.06
C ALA A 312 -1.67 -3.76 -4.08
N ILE A 313 -1.48 -4.76 -4.96
CA ILE A 313 -0.20 -5.46 -5.13
C ILE A 313 0.97 -4.47 -5.34
N PRO A 314 0.98 -3.62 -6.38
CA PRO A 314 2.07 -2.66 -6.58
C PRO A 314 2.14 -1.58 -5.48
N VAL A 315 1.04 -1.30 -4.79
CA VAL A 315 1.05 -0.37 -3.64
C VAL A 315 1.78 -0.98 -2.44
N MET A 316 1.55 -2.26 -2.15
CA MET A 316 2.27 -2.98 -1.10
C MET A 316 3.77 -3.08 -1.39
N GLU A 317 4.14 -3.42 -2.63
CA GLU A 317 5.54 -3.45 -3.07
C GLU A 317 6.21 -2.07 -2.89
N ALA A 318 5.52 -1.00 -3.26
CA ALA A 318 6.00 0.38 -3.13
C ALA A 318 6.19 0.80 -1.66
N ALA A 319 5.22 0.45 -0.80
CA ALA A 319 5.29 0.72 0.63
C ALA A 319 6.54 0.05 1.26
N LEU A 320 6.75 -1.24 0.96
CA LEU A 320 7.91 -1.95 1.46
C LEU A 320 9.22 -1.40 0.89
N ALA A 321 9.25 -0.98 -0.38
CA ALA A 321 10.43 -0.36 -0.98
C ALA A 321 10.83 0.93 -0.25
N CYS A 322 9.88 1.79 0.07
CA CYS A 322 10.13 3.00 0.86
C CYS A 322 10.65 2.66 2.27
N CYS A 323 9.98 1.73 2.98
CA CYS A 323 10.36 1.35 4.34
C CYS A 323 11.75 0.70 4.41
N VAL A 324 12.06 -0.20 3.47
CA VAL A 324 13.35 -0.92 3.46
C VAL A 324 14.48 0.05 3.12
N LEU A 325 14.31 0.94 2.13
CA LEU A 325 15.33 1.93 1.80
C LEU A 325 15.55 2.90 2.97
N ASP A 326 14.47 3.39 3.59
CA ASP A 326 14.54 4.27 4.76
C ASP A 326 15.33 3.60 5.90
N ALA A 327 14.98 2.38 6.27
CA ALA A 327 15.64 1.64 7.34
C ALA A 327 17.13 1.34 7.03
N MET A 328 17.46 1.01 5.78
CA MET A 328 18.84 0.76 5.37
C MET A 328 19.70 2.00 5.48
N LEU A 329 19.19 3.16 5.07
CA LEU A 329 19.92 4.43 5.15
C LEU A 329 20.03 4.92 6.60
N ASP A 330 19.02 4.64 7.42
CA ASP A 330 19.04 4.95 8.85
C ASP A 330 20.08 4.08 9.59
N SER A 331 20.09 2.78 9.34
CA SER A 331 21.05 1.84 9.93
C SER A 331 22.49 2.12 9.48
N ALA A 332 22.72 2.48 8.21
CA ALA A 332 24.04 2.82 7.70
C ALA A 332 24.63 4.11 8.32
N ALA A 333 23.78 5.03 8.75
CA ALA A 333 24.20 6.24 9.44
C ALA A 333 24.60 6.02 10.92
N THR A 334 24.31 4.83 11.45
CA THR A 334 24.54 4.46 12.86
C THR A 334 25.81 3.62 13.04
N ILE A 335 26.39 3.10 11.96
CA ILE A 335 27.66 2.36 11.89
C ILE A 335 28.74 3.25 11.30
#